data_da27465a4203d774ea030cec8778ec3d
#
_entry.id   da27465a4203d774ea030cec8778ec3d
#
_cell.length_a   1.000
_cell.length_b   1.000
_cell.length_c   1.000
_cell.angle_alpha   90.00
_cell.angle_beta   90.00
_cell.angle_gamma   90.00
#
_symmetry.space_group_name_H-M   'P 1'
#
loop_
_entity.id
_entity.type
_entity.pdbx_description
1 polymer ?
#
loop_
_entity_poly.entity_id
_entity_poly.type
_entity_poly.pdbx_seq_one_letter_code
_entity_poly.pdbx_strand_id
1 'polypeptide(L)'
;SAASDVYKRQALEEKEFTATAGGGAVEVTISGKKEVTKVKISEDAVDPDDVEMLEDLIMAATNEALRKVEDEAAKAMGKLAGGLGSMGGGFPF
;
A
#
# COMPACT_ATOMS: atom_id res chain seq x y z
N SER A 1 -18.17 18.97 -3.05
CA SER A 1 -19.48 18.36 -3.13
C SER A 1 -19.42 16.86 -2.84
N ALA A 2 -20.52 16.27 -2.46
CA ALA A 2 -20.57 14.84 -2.16
C ALA A 2 -20.18 13.99 -3.37
N ALA A 3 -20.56 14.39 -4.55
CA ALA A 3 -20.20 13.67 -5.77
C ALA A 3 -18.69 13.71 -6.01
N SER A 4 -18.08 14.84 -5.73
CA SER A 4 -16.63 15.01 -5.87
C SER A 4 -15.88 14.12 -4.88
N ASP A 5 -16.38 14.04 -3.65
CA ASP A 5 -15.76 13.22 -2.60
C ASP A 5 -15.87 11.74 -2.92
N VAL A 6 -17.02 11.31 -3.41
CA VAL A 6 -17.22 9.92 -3.83
C VAL A 6 -16.27 9.57 -4.96
N TYR A 7 -16.13 10.47 -5.92
CA TYR A 7 -15.23 10.26 -7.06
C TYR A 7 -13.77 10.13 -6.60
N LYS A 8 -13.35 10.97 -5.67
CA LYS A 8 -11.99 10.91 -5.13
C LYS A 8 -11.72 9.61 -4.39
N ARG A 9 -12.71 9.13 -3.64
CA ARG A 9 -12.59 7.84 -2.96
C ARG A 9 -12.45 6.71 -3.94
N GLN A 10 -13.26 6.70 -5.00
CA GLN A 10 -13.19 5.69 -6.04
C GLN A 10 -11.82 5.68 -6.71
N ALA A 11 -11.28 6.87 -7.00
CA ALA A 11 -9.97 6.98 -7.62
C ALA A 11 -8.88 6.37 -6.74
N LEU A 12 -8.93 6.61 -5.42
CA LEU A 12 -7.98 6.02 -4.49
C LEU A 12 -8.17 4.51 -4.39
N GLU A 13 -9.41 4.05 -4.34
CA GLU A 13 -9.73 2.63 -4.23
C GLU A 13 -9.32 1.84 -5.46
N GLU A 14 -9.34 2.48 -6.63
CA GLU A 14 -8.92 1.86 -7.89
C GLU A 14 -7.41 1.88 -8.08
N LYS A 15 -6.72 2.72 -7.33
CA LYS A 15 -5.27 2.82 -7.41
C LYS A 15 -4.63 1.55 -6.87
N GLU A 16 -3.60 1.09 -7.54
CA GLU A 16 -2.89 -0.10 -7.14
C GLU A 16 -1.48 0.25 -6.69
N PHE A 17 -1.02 -0.46 -5.67
CA PHE A 17 0.29 -0.24 -5.08
C PHE A 17 1.05 -1.56 -5.11
N THR A 18 2.23 -1.53 -5.65
CA THR A 18 3.05 -2.73 -5.81
C THR A 18 4.29 -2.62 -4.95
N ALA A 19 4.64 -3.71 -4.29
CA ALA A 19 5.87 -3.83 -3.53
C ALA A 19 6.53 -5.16 -3.81
N THR A 20 7.84 -5.21 -3.64
CA THR A 20 8.62 -6.41 -3.90
C THR A 20 9.45 -6.76 -2.68
N ALA A 21 9.87 -8.01 -2.61
CA ALA A 21 10.80 -8.49 -1.60
C ALA A 21 11.78 -9.48 -2.23
N GLY A 22 12.94 -9.63 -1.62
CA GLY A 22 13.95 -10.55 -2.09
C GLY A 22 14.54 -10.19 -3.45
N GLY A 23 14.72 -8.89 -3.70
CA GLY A 23 15.27 -8.44 -4.99
C GLY A 23 14.33 -8.64 -6.16
N GLY A 24 13.02 -8.63 -5.91
CA GLY A 24 12.01 -8.84 -6.93
C GLY A 24 11.54 -10.28 -7.06
N ALA A 25 11.98 -11.14 -6.15
CA ALA A 25 11.55 -12.54 -6.14
C ALA A 25 10.06 -12.69 -5.89
N VAL A 26 9.50 -11.81 -5.08
CA VAL A 26 8.07 -11.78 -4.79
C VAL A 26 7.55 -10.36 -4.99
N GLU A 27 6.45 -10.25 -5.70
CA GLU A 27 5.81 -8.97 -5.96
C GLU A 27 4.34 -9.08 -5.54
N VAL A 28 3.88 -8.11 -4.76
CA VAL A 28 2.50 -8.07 -4.30
C VAL A 28 1.89 -6.73 -4.66
N THR A 29 0.70 -6.76 -5.24
CA THR A 29 -0.04 -5.56 -5.59
C THR A 29 -1.31 -5.51 -4.75
N ILE A 30 -1.55 -4.36 -4.14
CA ILE A 30 -2.70 -4.13 -3.27
C ILE A 30 -3.45 -2.90 -3.76
N SER A 31 -4.77 -2.98 -3.78
CA SER A 31 -5.60 -1.83 -4.16
C SER A 31 -5.74 -0.86 -2.98
N GLY A 32 -6.25 0.33 -3.28
CA GLY A 32 -6.56 1.32 -2.24
C GLY A 32 -7.62 0.85 -1.25
N LYS A 33 -8.33 -0.22 -1.55
CA LYS A 33 -9.27 -0.86 -0.63
C LYS A 33 -8.58 -1.83 0.31
N LYS A 34 -7.26 -1.94 0.22
CA LYS A 34 -6.45 -2.89 1.00
C LYS A 34 -6.74 -4.34 0.62
N GLU A 35 -7.06 -4.57 -0.64
CA GLU A 35 -7.25 -5.90 -1.17
C GLU A 35 -6.04 -6.29 -2.03
N VAL A 36 -5.53 -7.49 -1.81
CA VAL A 36 -4.46 -8.01 -2.65
C VAL A 36 -5.07 -8.36 -4.01
N THR A 37 -4.62 -7.67 -5.04
CA THR A 37 -5.15 -7.85 -6.40
C THR A 37 -4.25 -8.70 -7.28
N LYS A 38 -2.97 -8.81 -6.91
CA LYS A 38 -2.03 -9.59 -7.69
C LYS A 38 -0.86 -10.04 -6.81
N VAL A 39 -0.43 -11.26 -7.03
CA VAL A 39 0.80 -11.79 -6.43
C VAL A 39 1.60 -12.43 -7.54
N LYS A 40 2.86 -12.04 -7.64
CA LYS A 40 3.76 -12.61 -8.62
C LYS A 40 4.98 -13.17 -7.90
N ILE A 41 5.30 -14.42 -8.16
CA ILE A 41 6.40 -15.11 -7.50
C ILE A 41 7.34 -15.64 -8.58
N SER A 42 8.63 -15.35 -8.45
CA SER A 42 9.63 -15.88 -9.34
C SER A 42 9.79 -17.38 -9.08
N GLU A 43 9.95 -18.15 -10.14
CA GLU A 43 10.17 -19.59 -10.00
C GLU A 43 11.42 -19.88 -9.16
N ASP A 44 12.43 -19.03 -9.27
CA ASP A 44 13.68 -19.18 -8.53
C ASP A 44 13.47 -19.04 -7.02
N ALA A 45 12.40 -18.36 -6.61
CA ALA A 45 12.09 -18.19 -5.20
C ALA A 45 11.32 -19.37 -4.60
N VAL A 46 10.83 -20.27 -5.46
CA VAL A 46 10.06 -21.42 -5.02
C VAL A 46 11.02 -22.58 -4.76
N ASP A 47 11.46 -22.72 -3.52
CA ASP A 47 12.36 -23.77 -3.09
C ASP A 47 11.61 -24.65 -2.09
N PRO A 48 11.31 -25.90 -2.47
CA PRO A 48 10.60 -26.82 -1.57
C PRO A 48 11.36 -27.10 -0.27
N ASP A 49 12.67 -26.90 -0.29
CA ASP A 49 13.51 -27.12 0.88
C ASP A 49 13.58 -25.91 1.80
N ASP A 50 13.08 -24.76 1.33
CA ASP A 50 13.11 -23.53 2.11
C ASP A 50 11.80 -22.73 1.92
N VAL A 51 10.72 -23.34 2.32
CA VAL A 51 9.39 -22.74 2.22
C VAL A 51 9.26 -21.52 3.14
N GLU A 52 9.96 -21.53 4.27
CA GLU A 52 9.94 -20.41 5.22
C GLU A 52 10.45 -19.12 4.58
N MET A 53 11.47 -19.21 3.76
CA MET A 53 11.99 -18.04 3.05
C MET A 53 10.91 -17.43 2.16
N LEU A 54 10.18 -18.27 1.43
CA LEU A 54 9.10 -17.80 0.57
C LEU A 54 7.98 -17.15 1.38
N GLU A 55 7.62 -17.76 2.50
CA GLU A 55 6.61 -17.21 3.40
C GLU A 55 7.02 -15.82 3.90
N ASP A 56 8.27 -15.67 4.30
CA ASP A 56 8.79 -14.39 4.79
C ASP A 56 8.81 -13.34 3.69
N LEU A 57 9.17 -13.72 2.46
CA LEU A 57 9.19 -12.79 1.33
C LEU A 57 7.79 -12.33 0.97
N ILE A 58 6.81 -13.22 1.00
CA ILE A 58 5.42 -12.86 0.74
C ILE A 58 4.91 -11.91 1.82
N MET A 59 5.22 -12.19 3.07
CA MET A 59 4.83 -11.34 4.19
C MET A 59 5.47 -9.96 4.08
N ALA A 60 6.75 -9.91 3.78
CA ALA A 60 7.47 -8.64 3.64
C ALA A 60 6.91 -7.80 2.49
N ALA A 61 6.68 -8.41 1.32
CA ALA A 61 6.14 -7.71 0.17
C ALA A 61 4.71 -7.21 0.44
N THR A 62 3.90 -8.04 1.07
CA THR A 62 2.52 -7.69 1.40
C THR A 62 2.47 -6.52 2.38
N ASN A 63 3.28 -6.59 3.43
CA ASN A 63 3.33 -5.53 4.44
C ASN A 63 3.84 -4.22 3.85
N GLU A 64 4.82 -4.29 2.96
CA GLU A 64 5.34 -3.10 2.30
C GLU A 64 4.29 -2.47 1.37
N ALA A 65 3.55 -3.28 0.63
CA ALA A 65 2.48 -2.79 -0.22
C ALA A 65 1.37 -2.14 0.61
N LEU A 66 1.00 -2.76 1.73
CA LEU A 66 0.03 -2.18 2.67
C LEU A 66 0.51 -0.83 3.20
N ARG A 67 1.79 -0.74 3.52
CA ARG A 67 2.38 0.50 4.01
C ARG A 67 2.25 1.61 2.97
N LYS A 68 2.46 1.28 1.70
CA LYS A 68 2.29 2.24 0.61
C LYS A 68 0.85 2.73 0.50
N VAL A 69 -0.11 1.82 0.67
CA VAL A 69 -1.54 2.18 0.67
C VAL A 69 -1.83 3.14 1.82
N GLU A 70 -1.34 2.81 3.01
CA GLU A 70 -1.55 3.62 4.21
C GLU A 70 -0.89 4.99 4.07
N ASP A 71 0.32 5.05 3.53
CA ASP A 71 1.02 6.31 3.30
C ASP A 71 0.26 7.21 2.33
N GLU A 72 -0.28 6.62 1.26
CA GLU A 72 -1.04 7.38 0.28
C GLU A 72 -2.36 7.88 0.88
N ALA A 73 -3.02 7.04 1.67
CA ALA A 73 -4.23 7.44 2.38
C ALA A 73 -3.94 8.57 3.38
N ALA A 74 -2.82 8.47 4.09
CA ALA A 74 -2.41 9.49 5.03
C ALA A 74 -2.09 10.81 4.32
N LYS A 75 -1.46 10.76 3.15
CA LYS A 75 -1.19 11.95 2.35
C LYS A 75 -2.47 12.60 1.86
N ALA A 76 -3.43 11.80 1.43
CA ALA A 76 -4.73 12.30 1.00
C ALA A 76 -5.47 12.97 2.15
N MET A 77 -5.44 12.35 3.33
CA MET A 77 -6.00 12.93 4.54
C MET A 77 -5.24 14.18 4.95
N GLY A 78 -3.91 14.16 4.84
CA GLY A 78 -3.07 15.30 5.14
C GLY A 78 -3.36 16.50 4.25
N LYS A 79 -3.60 16.27 2.98
CA LYS A 79 -3.97 17.33 2.05
C LYS A 79 -5.34 17.91 2.36
N LEU A 80 -6.27 17.05 2.77
CA LEU A 80 -7.60 17.46 3.15
C LEU A 80 -7.55 18.29 4.42
N ALA A 81 -6.78 17.82 5.39
CA ALA A 81 -6.57 18.51 6.65
C ALA A 81 -5.56 19.65 6.53
N GLY A 82 -4.85 19.73 5.41
CA GLY A 82 -3.81 20.72 5.20
C GLY A 82 -4.29 22.13 5.28
N GLY A 83 -5.51 22.40 4.81
CA GLY A 83 -6.12 23.72 4.92
C GLY A 83 -6.48 24.05 6.36
N LEU A 84 -6.84 23.06 7.13
CA LEU A 84 -7.10 23.19 8.57
C LEU A 84 -5.82 22.98 9.34
N GLY A 85 -4.95 22.15 8.83
CA GLY A 85 -3.73 21.76 9.49
C GLY A 85 -2.72 22.87 9.57
N SER A 86 -2.73 23.81 8.64
CA SER A 86 -1.83 24.95 8.72
C SER A 86 -2.15 25.84 9.91
N MET A 87 -3.39 25.83 10.35
CA MET A 87 -3.78 26.53 11.58
C MET A 87 -3.48 25.70 12.81
N GLY A 88 -3.55 24.40 12.66
CA GLY A 88 -3.19 23.49 13.72
C GLY A 88 -1.73 23.07 13.66
N GLY A 89 -0.97 23.63 12.73
CA GLY A 89 0.43 23.28 12.54
C GLY A 89 1.28 23.57 13.75
N GLY A 90 0.76 24.35 14.66
CA GLY A 90 1.41 24.60 15.91
C GLY A 90 1.13 23.57 16.98
N PHE A 91 0.56 22.46 16.64
CA PHE A 91 0.35 21.40 17.61
C PHE A 91 1.66 21.01 18.27
N PRO A 92 1.72 21.07 19.57
CA PRO A 92 2.94 20.80 20.31
C PRO A 92 3.15 19.30 20.54
N PHE A 93 2.96 18.55 19.56
CA PHE A 93 3.25 17.13 19.72
C PHE A 93 4.53 16.77 19.10
#